data_217f648cc170895f6038cf5ea24cfc03
#
_entry.id   217f648cc170895f6038cf5ea24cfc03
#
_cell.length_a   1.000
_cell.length_b   1.000
_cell.length_c   1.000
_cell.angle_alpha   90.00
_cell.angle_beta   90.00
_cell.angle_gamma   90.00
#
_symmetry.space_group_name_H-M   'P 1'
#
loop_
_entity.id
_entity.type
_entity.pdbx_description
1 polymer ?
#
loop_
_entity_poly.entity_id
_entity_poly.type
_entity_poly.pdbx_seq_one_letter_code
_entity_poly.pdbx_strand_id
1 'polypeptide(L)'
;MFKNLREDINSVFERDPAARSVVEILFCYPGLHALWIYRIAHWFWTNEFFFLGRLISHMGRFLTGVEIHPGAKIGRKFFIDHGMGVVIGETAEIGDNVTLYHGVTLGGVTWDKVKRHPTLADNVVIGSGAKVLGPFTVGKGAKIGSNSVVVKEVPENATVVGIPGRIVMEQEKKKEERPDLQHGQLPDPEAKAIACLFDQIRELERKYDALAQEHEELKKVVGSPQGHNSTSP
;
A
#
# COMPACT_ATOMS: atom_id res chain seq x y z
N MET A 1 0.02 13.07 28.90
CA MET A 1 0.85 13.82 27.94
C MET A 1 2.32 13.32 27.94
N PHE A 2 3.07 13.39 29.04
CA PHE A 2 4.50 13.00 29.07
C PHE A 2 4.79 11.50 28.78
N LYS A 3 3.91 10.56 29.16
CA LYS A 3 4.07 9.14 28.88
C LYS A 3 4.07 8.86 27.36
N ASN A 4 3.18 9.53 26.63
CA ASN A 4 3.09 9.38 25.18
C ASN A 4 4.32 9.98 24.48
N LEU A 5 4.89 11.08 24.97
CA LEU A 5 6.09 11.70 24.42
C LEU A 5 7.30 10.75 24.43
N ARG A 6 7.52 10.06 25.55
CA ARG A 6 8.61 9.08 25.68
C ARG A 6 8.39 7.88 24.73
N GLU A 7 7.14 7.42 24.60
CA GLU A 7 6.80 6.33 23.70
C GLU A 7 7.02 6.72 22.24
N ASP A 8 6.67 7.96 21.86
CA ASP A 8 6.89 8.49 20.51
C ASP A 8 8.39 8.54 20.18
N ILE A 9 9.21 9.08 21.09
CA ILE A 9 10.67 9.13 20.89
C ILE A 9 11.26 7.71 20.79
N ASN A 10 10.84 6.80 21.67
CA ASN A 10 11.30 5.41 21.61
C ASN A 10 10.89 4.74 20.30
N SER A 11 9.70 5.03 19.78
CA SER A 11 9.23 4.47 18.51
C SER A 11 10.08 4.90 17.31
N VAL A 12 10.72 6.08 17.36
CA VAL A 12 11.69 6.50 16.35
C VAL A 12 12.95 5.65 16.43
N PHE A 13 13.55 5.50 17.60
CA PHE A 13 14.74 4.63 17.80
C PHE A 13 14.49 3.16 17.41
N GLU A 14 13.25 2.67 17.62
CA GLU A 14 12.88 1.30 17.27
C GLU A 14 12.82 1.06 15.75
N ARG A 15 12.55 2.12 14.94
CA ARG A 15 12.22 2.01 13.52
C ARG A 15 13.17 2.70 12.57
N ASP A 16 13.88 3.73 13.04
CA ASP A 16 14.88 4.42 12.23
C ASP A 16 16.30 4.12 12.72
N PRO A 17 17.04 3.26 12.02
CA PRO A 17 18.44 2.97 12.35
C PRO A 17 19.37 4.19 12.27
N ALA A 18 18.96 5.26 11.57
CA ALA A 18 19.74 6.50 11.46
C ALA A 18 19.63 7.39 12.71
N ALA A 19 18.63 7.18 13.58
CA ALA A 19 18.45 7.97 14.79
C ALA A 19 19.58 7.73 15.80
N ARG A 20 20.34 8.78 16.16
CA ARG A 20 21.53 8.68 17.01
C ARG A 20 21.33 9.23 18.41
N SER A 21 20.47 10.24 18.59
CA SER A 21 20.28 10.90 19.87
C SER A 21 18.86 11.45 20.03
N VAL A 22 18.45 11.60 21.29
CA VAL A 22 17.15 12.22 21.62
C VAL A 22 17.09 13.67 21.11
N VAL A 23 18.21 14.39 21.15
CA VAL A 23 18.28 15.78 20.67
C VAL A 23 18.01 15.84 19.16
N GLU A 24 18.61 14.93 18.39
CA GLU A 24 18.36 14.81 16.94
C GLU A 24 16.88 14.52 16.66
N ILE A 25 16.28 13.59 17.40
CA ILE A 25 14.85 13.25 17.25
C ILE A 25 13.96 14.45 17.57
N LEU A 26 14.28 15.21 18.61
CA LEU A 26 13.49 16.38 19.01
C LEU A 26 13.53 17.53 17.97
N PHE A 27 14.60 17.65 17.20
CA PHE A 27 14.77 18.79 16.29
C PHE A 27 14.70 18.44 14.79
N CYS A 28 14.95 17.17 14.42
CA CYS A 28 15.12 16.77 13.01
C CYS A 28 14.06 15.80 12.48
N TYR A 29 13.04 15.43 13.28
CA TYR A 29 12.00 14.48 12.87
C TYR A 29 10.65 15.15 12.64
N PRO A 30 10.36 15.61 11.41
CA PRO A 30 9.14 16.35 11.11
C PRO A 30 7.85 15.55 11.36
N GLY A 31 7.88 14.22 11.18
CA GLY A 31 6.74 13.35 11.48
C GLY A 31 6.35 13.38 12.96
N LEU A 32 7.35 13.44 13.86
CA LEU A 32 7.12 13.57 15.30
C LEU A 32 6.55 14.95 15.67
N HIS A 33 7.09 16.01 15.06
CA HIS A 33 6.56 17.37 15.27
C HIS A 33 5.10 17.47 14.80
N ALA A 34 4.79 16.91 13.63
CA ALA A 34 3.43 16.87 13.10
C ALA A 34 2.46 16.17 14.06
N LEU A 35 2.87 15.02 14.64
CA LEU A 35 2.08 14.28 15.61
C LEU A 35 1.81 15.09 16.89
N TRP A 36 2.79 15.84 17.39
CA TRP A 36 2.61 16.66 18.57
C TRP A 36 1.70 17.86 18.31
N ILE A 37 1.89 18.55 17.18
CA ILE A 37 1.01 19.66 16.77
C ILE A 37 -0.41 19.13 16.54
N TYR A 38 -0.57 17.96 15.92
CA TYR A 38 -1.86 17.30 15.75
C TYR A 38 -2.55 17.07 17.11
N ARG A 39 -1.86 16.57 18.14
CA ARG A 39 -2.46 16.32 19.45
C ARG A 39 -3.01 17.60 20.09
N ILE A 40 -2.32 18.72 19.89
CA ILE A 40 -2.81 20.04 20.34
C ILE A 40 -4.06 20.42 19.52
N ALA A 41 -4.00 20.33 18.20
CA ALA A 41 -5.10 20.63 17.31
C ALA A 41 -6.33 19.74 17.59
N HIS A 42 -6.10 18.44 17.85
CA HIS A 42 -7.14 17.46 18.19
C HIS A 42 -7.82 17.80 19.54
N TRP A 43 -7.08 18.26 20.53
CA TRP A 43 -7.65 18.71 21.79
C TRP A 43 -8.61 19.88 21.58
N PHE A 44 -8.23 20.89 20.80
CA PHE A 44 -9.13 21.99 20.46
C PHE A 44 -10.36 21.51 19.68
N TRP A 45 -10.17 20.59 18.73
CA TRP A 45 -11.25 20.02 17.94
C TRP A 45 -12.26 19.25 18.78
N THR A 46 -11.80 18.42 19.70
CA THR A 46 -12.67 17.62 20.59
C THR A 46 -13.39 18.45 21.65
N ASN A 47 -12.89 19.66 21.93
CA ASN A 47 -13.58 20.65 22.77
C ASN A 47 -14.39 21.68 21.96
N GLU A 48 -14.74 21.37 20.70
CA GLU A 48 -15.60 22.17 19.82
C GLU A 48 -14.99 23.50 19.34
N PHE A 49 -13.71 23.79 19.65
CA PHE A 49 -12.98 24.94 19.10
C PHE A 49 -12.48 24.62 17.67
N PHE A 50 -13.40 24.30 16.75
CA PHE A 50 -13.10 23.77 15.41
C PHE A 50 -12.18 24.68 14.60
N PHE A 51 -12.40 26.00 14.63
CA PHE A 51 -11.55 26.93 13.90
C PHE A 51 -10.10 26.90 14.41
N LEU A 52 -9.88 26.92 15.73
CA LEU A 52 -8.54 26.86 16.32
C LEU A 52 -7.87 25.52 16.02
N GLY A 53 -8.60 24.39 16.14
CA GLY A 53 -8.10 23.08 15.76
C GLY A 53 -7.62 23.05 14.30
N ARG A 54 -8.40 23.60 13.38
CA ARG A 54 -8.03 23.69 11.95
C ARG A 54 -6.84 24.60 11.71
N LEU A 55 -6.81 25.76 12.36
CA LEU A 55 -5.72 26.72 12.22
C LEU A 55 -4.39 26.11 12.68
N ILE A 56 -4.36 25.46 13.86
CA ILE A 56 -3.16 24.80 14.39
C ILE A 56 -2.72 23.67 13.47
N SER A 57 -3.66 22.84 12.96
CA SER A 57 -3.37 21.79 11.99
C SER A 57 -2.74 22.36 10.71
N HIS A 58 -3.25 23.48 10.21
CA HIS A 58 -2.70 24.15 9.02
C HIS A 58 -1.28 24.71 9.26
N MET A 59 -1.03 25.27 10.43
CA MET A 59 0.33 25.68 10.85
C MET A 59 1.28 24.46 10.91
N GLY A 60 0.81 23.34 11.46
CA GLY A 60 1.56 22.08 11.49
C GLY A 60 1.95 21.61 10.09
N ARG A 61 1.02 21.64 9.13
CA ARG A 61 1.30 21.34 7.72
C ARG A 61 2.37 22.27 7.14
N PHE A 62 2.28 23.56 7.39
CA PHE A 62 3.26 24.52 6.89
C PHE A 62 4.66 24.25 7.44
N LEU A 63 4.77 23.91 8.72
CA LEU A 63 6.06 23.68 9.41
C LEU A 63 6.69 22.31 9.08
N THR A 64 5.88 21.29 8.80
CA THR A 64 6.34 19.90 8.73
C THR A 64 6.15 19.24 7.36
N GLY A 65 5.33 19.84 6.48
CA GLY A 65 4.91 19.22 5.22
C GLY A 65 3.91 18.06 5.39
N VAL A 66 3.42 17.81 6.62
CA VAL A 66 2.47 16.75 6.96
C VAL A 66 1.12 17.36 7.30
N GLU A 67 0.07 16.94 6.60
CA GLU A 67 -1.31 17.35 6.90
C GLU A 67 -2.03 16.28 7.70
N ILE A 68 -2.40 16.60 8.95
CA ILE A 68 -3.25 15.75 9.78
C ILE A 68 -4.49 16.56 10.16
N HIS A 69 -5.67 16.09 9.69
CA HIS A 69 -6.91 16.73 10.11
C HIS A 69 -7.15 16.52 11.61
N PRO A 70 -7.50 17.56 12.38
CA PRO A 70 -7.65 17.45 13.83
C PRO A 70 -8.78 16.50 14.28
N GLY A 71 -9.71 16.17 13.40
CA GLY A 71 -10.78 15.17 13.66
C GLY A 71 -10.30 13.72 13.54
N ALA A 72 -9.16 13.44 12.94
CA ALA A 72 -8.62 12.09 12.86
C ALA A 72 -8.39 11.48 14.26
N LYS A 73 -8.43 10.16 14.36
CA LYS A 73 -8.11 9.43 15.61
C LYS A 73 -6.81 8.66 15.40
N ILE A 74 -5.82 8.89 16.25
CA ILE A 74 -4.49 8.28 16.12
C ILE A 74 -4.12 7.60 17.43
N GLY A 75 -3.79 6.30 17.33
CA GLY A 75 -3.33 5.45 18.43
C GLY A 75 -1.92 5.77 18.90
N ARG A 76 -1.34 4.84 19.64
CA ARG A 76 -0.02 4.95 20.28
C ARG A 76 1.09 4.48 19.36
N LYS A 77 2.33 4.95 19.59
CA LYS A 77 3.53 4.57 18.82
C LYS A 77 3.35 4.75 17.29
N PHE A 78 2.53 5.71 16.88
CA PHE A 78 2.37 6.06 15.49
C PHE A 78 3.65 6.73 14.97
N PHE A 79 4.18 6.28 13.86
CA PHE A 79 5.42 6.77 13.29
C PHE A 79 5.22 7.22 11.83
N ILE A 80 5.69 8.43 11.52
CA ILE A 80 5.72 8.97 10.16
C ILE A 80 7.19 9.16 9.79
N ASP A 81 7.66 8.37 8.83
CA ASP A 81 9.01 8.47 8.32
C ASP A 81 9.10 9.49 7.17
N HIS A 82 10.10 10.37 7.23
CA HIS A 82 10.32 11.52 6.34
C HIS A 82 9.18 12.55 6.32
N GLY A 83 7.95 12.16 6.27
CA GLY A 83 6.72 12.92 6.49
C GLY A 83 6.23 13.78 5.32
N MET A 84 7.08 14.31 4.46
CA MET A 84 6.69 15.25 3.41
C MET A 84 5.54 14.70 2.54
N GLY A 85 4.45 15.48 2.40
CA GLY A 85 3.32 15.13 1.55
C GLY A 85 2.37 14.08 2.11
N VAL A 86 2.50 13.68 3.38
CA VAL A 86 1.50 12.85 4.06
C VAL A 86 0.23 13.64 4.28
N VAL A 87 -0.93 13.04 3.98
CA VAL A 87 -2.26 13.62 4.21
C VAL A 87 -3.15 12.62 4.94
N ILE A 88 -3.62 12.98 6.12
CA ILE A 88 -4.54 12.19 6.94
C ILE A 88 -5.86 12.93 7.07
N GLY A 89 -6.92 12.38 6.47
CA GLY A 89 -8.24 13.00 6.42
C GLY A 89 -9.04 12.94 7.73
N GLU A 90 -10.12 13.70 7.80
CA GLU A 90 -10.92 13.99 9.00
C GLU A 90 -11.40 12.75 9.76
N THR A 91 -11.94 11.77 9.05
CA THR A 91 -12.54 10.58 9.66
C THR A 91 -11.62 9.36 9.62
N ALA A 92 -10.32 9.57 9.37
CA ALA A 92 -9.33 8.50 9.44
C ALA A 92 -9.18 8.01 10.89
N GLU A 93 -9.04 6.68 11.04
CA GLU A 93 -8.76 6.05 12.32
C GLU A 93 -7.50 5.21 12.16
N ILE A 94 -6.55 5.40 13.05
CA ILE A 94 -5.23 4.77 13.01
C ILE A 94 -4.99 4.09 14.34
N GLY A 95 -4.78 2.78 14.31
CA GLY A 95 -4.49 1.94 15.47
C GLY A 95 -3.09 2.18 16.04
N ASP A 96 -2.68 1.28 16.92
CA ASP A 96 -1.39 1.34 17.59
C ASP A 96 -0.27 0.81 16.69
N ASN A 97 0.94 1.38 16.84
CA ASN A 97 2.16 0.88 16.21
C ASN A 97 2.13 0.92 14.66
N VAL A 98 1.38 1.86 14.07
CA VAL A 98 1.29 2.04 12.62
C VAL A 98 2.46 2.88 12.11
N THR A 99 2.98 2.54 10.93
CA THR A 99 4.04 3.27 10.23
C THR A 99 3.53 3.79 8.90
N LEU A 100 3.70 5.09 8.64
CA LEU A 100 3.49 5.71 7.33
C LEU A 100 4.80 6.29 6.81
N TYR A 101 5.04 6.14 5.51
CA TYR A 101 6.11 6.83 4.82
C TYR A 101 5.61 8.13 4.17
N HIS A 102 6.55 8.94 3.66
CA HIS A 102 6.23 10.18 2.96
C HIS A 102 5.24 9.98 1.80
N GLY A 103 4.48 11.03 1.47
CA GLY A 103 3.56 11.04 0.35
C GLY A 103 2.32 10.14 0.49
N VAL A 104 2.14 9.47 1.63
CA VAL A 104 0.95 8.64 1.91
C VAL A 104 -0.29 9.51 2.03
N THR A 105 -1.41 9.06 1.44
CA THR A 105 -2.71 9.71 1.60
C THR A 105 -3.72 8.74 2.17
N LEU A 106 -4.33 9.10 3.30
CA LEU A 106 -5.53 8.47 3.84
C LEU A 106 -6.73 9.35 3.47
N GLY A 107 -7.32 9.07 2.30
CA GLY A 107 -8.28 9.94 1.63
C GLY A 107 -9.72 9.44 1.69
N GLY A 108 -10.68 10.37 1.52
CA GLY A 108 -12.10 10.08 1.38
C GLY A 108 -12.52 9.98 -0.10
N VAL A 109 -13.68 9.34 -0.33
CA VAL A 109 -14.24 9.13 -1.67
C VAL A 109 -15.66 9.69 -1.83
N THR A 110 -16.18 10.42 -0.85
CA THR A 110 -17.48 11.10 -0.90
C THR A 110 -17.43 12.50 -0.31
N TRP A 111 -18.34 13.36 -0.71
CA TRP A 111 -18.55 14.70 -0.16
C TRP A 111 -19.47 14.73 1.07
N ASP A 112 -20.08 13.59 1.39
CA ASP A 112 -20.99 13.49 2.54
C ASP A 112 -20.24 13.59 3.87
N LYS A 113 -20.89 14.16 4.88
CA LYS A 113 -20.38 14.28 6.25
C LYS A 113 -20.54 12.98 7.04
N VAL A 114 -19.93 11.89 6.52
CA VAL A 114 -19.97 10.56 7.09
C VAL A 114 -18.56 10.01 7.28
N LYS A 115 -18.40 8.82 7.83
CA LYS A 115 -17.13 8.07 7.77
C LYS A 115 -16.77 7.87 6.31
N ARG A 116 -15.67 8.49 5.83
CA ARG A 116 -15.25 8.49 4.42
C ARG A 116 -13.76 8.23 4.21
N HIS A 117 -12.99 8.20 5.31
CA HIS A 117 -11.56 7.91 5.31
C HIS A 117 -11.29 6.52 5.91
N PRO A 118 -10.16 5.88 5.58
CA PRO A 118 -9.87 4.52 6.02
C PRO A 118 -9.64 4.39 7.52
N THR A 119 -9.77 3.15 7.97
CA THR A 119 -9.33 2.69 9.30
C THR A 119 -8.11 1.79 9.11
N LEU A 120 -7.00 2.14 9.73
CA LEU A 120 -5.81 1.29 9.80
C LEU A 120 -5.79 0.60 11.15
N ALA A 121 -5.79 -0.73 11.16
CA ALA A 121 -5.64 -1.52 12.38
C ALA A 121 -4.18 -1.47 12.90
N ASP A 122 -3.90 -2.16 14.01
CA ASP A 122 -2.57 -2.13 14.63
C ASP A 122 -1.49 -2.75 13.74
N ASN A 123 -0.25 -2.27 13.89
CA ASN A 123 0.93 -2.78 13.20
C ASN A 123 0.89 -2.69 11.66
N VAL A 124 0.04 -1.85 11.09
CA VAL A 124 -0.03 -1.60 9.64
C VAL A 124 1.18 -0.79 9.19
N VAL A 125 1.73 -1.13 8.03
CA VAL A 125 2.81 -0.39 7.36
C VAL A 125 2.34 0.08 5.99
N ILE A 126 2.40 1.39 5.73
CA ILE A 126 2.03 2.00 4.45
C ILE A 126 3.28 2.58 3.78
N GLY A 127 3.67 1.99 2.66
CA GLY A 127 4.83 2.39 1.87
C GLY A 127 4.70 3.79 1.26
N SER A 128 5.83 4.36 0.88
CA SER A 128 5.93 5.73 0.35
C SER A 128 5.01 5.97 -0.84
N GLY A 129 4.35 7.13 -0.86
CA GLY A 129 3.48 7.53 -1.95
C GLY A 129 2.15 6.76 -2.07
N ALA A 130 1.89 5.73 -1.26
CA ALA A 130 0.67 4.95 -1.34
C ALA A 130 -0.59 5.78 -1.01
N LYS A 131 -1.71 5.45 -1.66
CA LYS A 131 -3.01 6.09 -1.46
C LYS A 131 -4.00 5.04 -0.97
N VAL A 132 -4.61 5.29 0.18
CA VAL A 132 -5.68 4.45 0.75
C VAL A 132 -6.94 5.30 0.77
N LEU A 133 -7.91 4.94 -0.09
CA LEU A 133 -9.02 5.82 -0.43
C LEU A 133 -10.37 5.12 -0.17
N GLY A 134 -11.09 5.58 0.84
CA GLY A 134 -12.42 5.08 1.20
C GLY A 134 -12.56 4.63 2.66
N PRO A 135 -13.80 4.40 3.13
CA PRO A 135 -14.12 4.13 4.52
C PRO A 135 -14.00 2.65 4.90
N PHE A 136 -13.01 1.95 4.36
CA PHE A 136 -12.77 0.54 4.64
C PHE A 136 -11.62 0.34 5.63
N THR A 137 -11.45 -0.90 6.08
CA THR A 137 -10.41 -1.27 7.04
C THR A 137 -9.20 -1.90 6.33
N VAL A 138 -8.02 -1.47 6.71
CA VAL A 138 -6.76 -2.17 6.48
C VAL A 138 -6.45 -2.98 7.72
N GLY A 139 -6.46 -4.31 7.57
CA GLY A 139 -6.36 -5.27 8.66
C GLY A 139 -5.03 -5.22 9.39
N LYS A 140 -5.02 -5.76 10.61
CA LYS A 140 -3.86 -5.79 11.51
C LYS A 140 -2.64 -6.42 10.83
N GLY A 141 -1.48 -5.78 10.96
CA GLY A 141 -0.24 -6.27 10.38
C GLY A 141 -0.15 -6.25 8.86
N ALA A 142 -1.15 -5.68 8.18
CA ALA A 142 -1.13 -5.55 6.72
C ALA A 142 -0.05 -4.58 6.26
N LYS A 143 0.46 -4.82 5.04
CA LYS A 143 1.49 -4.00 4.40
C LYS A 143 0.99 -3.50 3.06
N ILE A 144 1.11 -2.20 2.83
CA ILE A 144 0.81 -1.58 1.55
C ILE A 144 2.11 -1.16 0.89
N GLY A 145 2.36 -1.68 -0.31
CA GLY A 145 3.55 -1.36 -1.09
C GLY A 145 3.58 0.09 -1.54
N SER A 146 4.79 0.60 -1.78
CA SER A 146 5.01 1.98 -2.24
C SER A 146 4.24 2.27 -3.52
N ASN A 147 3.69 3.48 -3.63
CA ASN A 147 2.88 3.98 -4.75
C ASN A 147 1.62 3.15 -5.08
N SER A 148 1.20 2.24 -4.22
CA SER A 148 -0.03 1.48 -4.41
C SER A 148 -1.27 2.34 -4.18
N VAL A 149 -2.37 2.05 -4.89
CA VAL A 149 -3.67 2.70 -4.71
C VAL A 149 -4.68 1.68 -4.23
N VAL A 150 -5.00 1.73 -2.94
CA VAL A 150 -5.91 0.80 -2.27
C VAL A 150 -7.30 1.44 -2.17
N VAL A 151 -8.30 0.74 -2.71
CA VAL A 151 -9.70 1.20 -2.79
C VAL A 151 -10.68 0.16 -2.24
N LYS A 152 -10.17 -0.90 -1.62
CA LYS A 152 -10.95 -1.99 -1.04
C LYS A 152 -10.33 -2.45 0.27
N GLU A 153 -11.10 -3.14 1.07
CA GLU A 153 -10.68 -3.76 2.33
C GLU A 153 -9.46 -4.66 2.14
N VAL A 154 -8.55 -4.61 3.12
CA VAL A 154 -7.31 -5.40 3.14
C VAL A 154 -7.37 -6.35 4.34
N PRO A 155 -7.24 -7.67 4.13
CA PRO A 155 -7.19 -8.65 5.22
C PRO A 155 -6.00 -8.44 6.17
N GLU A 156 -6.09 -9.03 7.36
CA GLU A 156 -4.98 -9.05 8.32
C GLU A 156 -3.75 -9.75 7.71
N ASN A 157 -2.57 -9.19 7.98
CA ASN A 157 -1.26 -9.70 7.55
C ASN A 157 -1.08 -9.82 6.02
N ALA A 158 -2.01 -9.28 5.24
CA ALA A 158 -1.91 -9.26 3.79
C ALA A 158 -0.93 -8.19 3.30
N THR A 159 -0.29 -8.46 2.17
CA THR A 159 0.51 -7.48 1.43
C THR A 159 -0.22 -7.09 0.15
N VAL A 160 -0.39 -5.78 -0.06
CA VAL A 160 -1.08 -5.21 -1.23
C VAL A 160 -0.13 -4.36 -2.03
N VAL A 161 -0.10 -4.53 -3.36
CA VAL A 161 0.70 -3.74 -4.30
C VAL A 161 -0.07 -3.39 -5.56
N GLY A 162 0.35 -2.33 -6.25
CA GLY A 162 -0.12 -1.96 -7.59
C GLY A 162 -1.25 -0.93 -7.61
N ILE A 163 -1.72 -0.59 -8.81
CA ILE A 163 -2.76 0.39 -9.13
C ILE A 163 -3.75 -0.24 -10.12
N PRO A 164 -4.98 -0.63 -9.70
CA PRO A 164 -5.43 -0.71 -8.31
C PRO A 164 -4.72 -1.79 -7.50
N GLY A 165 -4.65 -1.59 -6.17
CA GLY A 165 -3.96 -2.50 -5.25
C GLY A 165 -4.53 -3.91 -5.26
N ARG A 166 -3.65 -4.91 -5.38
CA ARG A 166 -3.97 -6.34 -5.36
C ARG A 166 -3.23 -7.03 -4.23
N ILE A 167 -3.89 -7.98 -3.58
CA ILE A 167 -3.27 -8.82 -2.56
C ILE A 167 -2.30 -9.77 -3.25
N VAL A 168 -1.02 -9.73 -2.84
CA VAL A 168 0.04 -10.56 -3.42
C VAL A 168 0.62 -11.59 -2.46
N MET A 169 0.40 -11.39 -1.16
CA MET A 169 0.79 -12.32 -0.10
C MET A 169 -0.20 -12.24 1.06
N GLU A 170 -0.62 -13.39 1.57
CA GLU A 170 -1.22 -13.54 2.89
C GLU A 170 -0.21 -14.28 3.74
N GLN A 171 0.34 -13.63 4.76
CA GLN A 171 1.26 -14.26 5.68
C GLN A 171 0.48 -14.99 6.77
N GLU A 172 0.76 -16.27 7.00
CA GLU A 172 0.35 -16.96 8.22
C GLU A 172 0.96 -16.26 9.43
N LYS A 173 0.18 -16.22 10.54
CA LYS A 173 0.49 -15.48 11.77
C LYS A 173 1.92 -15.78 12.27
N LYS A 174 2.90 -14.94 11.94
CA LYS A 174 4.16 -14.87 12.69
C LYS A 174 3.99 -13.88 13.84
N LYS A 175 4.26 -14.35 15.06
CA LYS A 175 4.42 -13.48 16.24
C LYS A 175 5.71 -12.68 16.09
N GLU A 176 5.65 -11.50 15.51
CA GLU A 176 6.73 -10.52 15.60
C GLU A 176 6.19 -9.23 16.21
N GLU A 177 6.81 -8.79 17.29
CA GLU A 177 6.45 -7.57 18.03
C GLU A 177 6.92 -6.28 17.33
N ARG A 178 7.68 -6.39 16.24
CA ARG A 178 8.17 -5.24 15.45
C ARG A 178 7.54 -5.22 14.07
N PRO A 179 7.20 -4.02 13.54
CA PRO A 179 6.78 -3.89 12.14
C PRO A 179 7.91 -4.40 11.24
N ASP A 180 7.62 -5.38 10.41
CA ASP A 180 8.55 -5.84 9.39
C ASP A 180 8.58 -4.83 8.24
N LEU A 181 9.74 -4.22 8.01
CA LEU A 181 9.94 -3.20 6.99
C LEU A 181 10.29 -3.77 5.60
N GLN A 182 10.11 -5.07 5.35
CA GLN A 182 10.40 -5.71 4.06
C GLN A 182 9.40 -5.32 2.94
N HIS A 183 9.08 -4.05 2.83
CA HIS A 183 8.23 -3.52 1.77
C HIS A 183 8.97 -3.29 0.43
N GLY A 184 10.29 -3.50 0.40
CA GLY A 184 11.12 -3.42 -0.82
C GLY A 184 11.21 -4.73 -1.61
N GLN A 185 10.78 -5.87 -1.04
CA GLN A 185 10.77 -7.17 -1.72
C GLN A 185 9.33 -7.58 -2.09
N LEU A 186 8.64 -6.70 -2.81
CA LEU A 186 7.27 -6.94 -3.21
C LEU A 186 7.24 -7.73 -4.51
N PRO A 187 6.44 -8.84 -4.60
CA PRO A 187 6.24 -9.53 -5.84
C PRO A 187 5.51 -8.63 -6.84
N ASP A 188 5.97 -8.59 -8.07
CA ASP A 188 5.30 -7.90 -9.16
C ASP A 188 4.19 -8.81 -9.73
N PRO A 189 2.91 -8.53 -9.47
CA PRO A 189 1.82 -9.37 -9.96
C PRO A 189 1.60 -9.23 -11.46
N GLU A 190 2.01 -8.10 -12.07
CA GLU A 190 1.88 -7.89 -13.51
C GLU A 190 2.96 -8.66 -14.26
N ALA A 191 4.20 -8.63 -13.78
CA ALA A 191 5.29 -9.42 -14.34
C ALA A 191 4.98 -10.93 -14.32
N LYS A 192 4.38 -11.46 -13.23
CA LYS A 192 3.94 -12.85 -13.16
C LYS A 192 2.82 -13.18 -14.16
N ALA A 193 1.83 -12.30 -14.29
CA ALA A 193 0.74 -12.49 -15.26
C ALA A 193 1.27 -12.45 -16.70
N ILE A 194 2.18 -11.52 -17.00
CA ILE A 194 2.83 -11.39 -18.30
C ILE A 194 3.66 -12.64 -18.60
N ALA A 195 4.46 -13.13 -17.66
CA ALA A 195 5.23 -14.36 -17.83
C ALA A 195 4.33 -15.56 -18.15
N CYS A 196 3.22 -15.72 -17.42
CA CYS A 196 2.23 -16.77 -17.68
C CYS A 196 1.62 -16.66 -19.09
N LEU A 197 1.31 -15.45 -19.56
CA LEU A 197 0.80 -15.21 -20.90
C LEU A 197 1.83 -15.55 -21.98
N PHE A 198 3.10 -15.23 -21.79
CA PHE A 198 4.17 -15.64 -22.70
C PHE A 198 4.33 -17.15 -22.79
N ASP A 199 4.21 -17.87 -21.67
CA ASP A 199 4.26 -19.32 -21.67
C ASP A 199 3.07 -19.94 -22.44
N GLN A 200 1.86 -19.38 -22.28
CA GLN A 200 0.68 -19.80 -23.04
C GLN A 200 0.84 -19.53 -24.55
N ILE A 201 1.39 -18.37 -24.93
CA ILE A 201 1.66 -18.02 -26.32
C ILE A 201 2.64 -19.03 -26.94
N ARG A 202 3.75 -19.35 -26.26
CA ARG A 202 4.72 -20.34 -26.70
C ARG A 202 4.11 -21.73 -26.86
N GLU A 203 3.18 -22.11 -25.99
CA GLU A 203 2.47 -23.39 -26.11
C GLU A 203 1.53 -23.40 -27.31
N LEU A 204 0.82 -22.30 -27.58
CA LEU A 204 -0.04 -22.13 -28.75
C LEU A 204 0.79 -22.18 -30.06
N GLU A 205 1.92 -21.50 -30.09
CA GLU A 205 2.84 -21.52 -31.24
C GLU A 205 3.29 -22.96 -31.55
N ARG A 206 3.71 -23.75 -30.55
CA ARG A 206 4.07 -25.16 -30.76
C ARG A 206 2.92 -26.01 -31.29
N LYS A 207 1.70 -25.80 -30.77
CA LYS A 207 0.51 -26.52 -31.28
C LYS A 207 0.16 -26.11 -32.70
N TYR A 208 0.32 -24.84 -33.04
CA TYR A 208 0.10 -24.35 -34.40
C TYR A 208 1.11 -24.95 -35.40
N ASP A 209 2.39 -24.96 -35.05
CA ASP A 209 3.44 -25.51 -35.89
C ASP A 209 3.23 -27.03 -36.12
N ALA A 210 2.84 -27.77 -35.09
CA ALA A 210 2.53 -29.19 -35.22
C ALA A 210 1.32 -29.43 -36.14
N LEU A 211 0.24 -28.65 -35.98
CA LEU A 211 -0.92 -28.76 -36.88
C LEU A 211 -0.59 -28.34 -38.31
N ALA A 212 0.25 -27.35 -38.50
CA ALA A 212 0.68 -26.91 -39.83
C ALA A 212 1.49 -28.00 -40.52
N GLN A 213 2.38 -28.71 -39.80
CA GLN A 213 3.14 -29.86 -40.33
C GLN A 213 2.21 -31.01 -40.68
N GLU A 214 1.29 -31.39 -39.81
CA GLU A 214 0.31 -32.43 -40.05
C GLU A 214 -0.56 -32.12 -41.29
N HIS A 215 -0.97 -30.88 -41.41
CA HIS A 215 -1.76 -30.40 -42.56
C HIS A 215 -0.96 -30.51 -43.90
N GLU A 216 0.33 -30.16 -43.89
CA GLU A 216 1.18 -30.29 -45.07
C GLU A 216 1.45 -31.76 -45.43
N GLU A 217 1.59 -32.66 -44.45
CA GLU A 217 1.70 -34.09 -44.67
C GLU A 217 0.44 -34.67 -45.28
N LEU A 218 -0.74 -34.32 -44.76
CA LEU A 218 -2.03 -34.73 -45.30
C LEU A 218 -2.22 -34.27 -46.74
N LYS A 219 -1.85 -33.01 -47.08
CA LYS A 219 -1.88 -32.54 -48.47
C LYS A 219 -1.01 -33.37 -49.42
N LYS A 220 0.17 -33.79 -49.00
CA LYS A 220 1.05 -34.63 -49.80
C LYS A 220 0.46 -36.02 -50.07
N VAL A 221 -0.24 -36.58 -49.06
CA VAL A 221 -0.91 -37.89 -49.18
C VAL A 221 -2.12 -37.83 -50.13
N VAL A 222 -2.94 -36.80 -49.98
CA VAL A 222 -4.17 -36.61 -50.79
C VAL A 222 -3.86 -36.13 -52.22
N GLY A 223 -2.75 -35.38 -52.40
CA GLY A 223 -2.36 -34.82 -53.71
C GLY A 223 -1.55 -35.78 -54.61
N SER A 224 -1.28 -37.01 -54.21
CA SER A 224 -0.61 -38.02 -55.06
C SER A 224 -1.63 -38.58 -56.11
N PRO A 225 -1.51 -38.31 -57.42
CA PRO A 225 -2.43 -38.87 -58.42
C PRO A 225 -2.27 -40.38 -58.46
N GLN A 226 -3.34 -41.14 -58.23
CA GLN A 226 -3.39 -42.57 -58.52
C GLN A 226 -3.17 -42.73 -60.02
N GLY A 227 -2.00 -43.30 -60.39
CA GLY A 227 -1.70 -43.60 -61.76
C GLY A 227 -2.73 -44.59 -62.35
N HIS A 228 -3.53 -44.10 -63.27
CA HIS A 228 -4.39 -44.92 -64.10
C HIS A 228 -3.50 -45.74 -65.02
N ASN A 229 -3.26 -46.98 -64.67
CA ASN A 229 -2.77 -47.98 -65.61
C ASN A 229 -3.90 -48.32 -66.58
N SER A 230 -3.94 -47.66 -67.68
CA SER A 230 -4.72 -48.10 -68.84
C SER A 230 -3.91 -49.14 -69.63
N THR A 231 -4.13 -50.41 -69.33
CA THR A 231 -3.80 -51.46 -70.24
C THR A 231 -4.91 -51.55 -71.27
N SER A 232 -4.62 -51.24 -72.49
CA SER A 232 -5.45 -51.60 -73.71
C SER A 232 -4.81 -52.69 -74.49
N PRO A 233 -5.60 -53.60 -75.13
CA PRO A 233 -5.16 -54.77 -75.85
C PRO A 233 -4.45 -54.45 -77.16
#